data_2cef64ba304a541fa040bcc357a7dae3
#
_entry.id   2cef64ba304a541fa040bcc357a7dae3
#
_cell.length_a   1.000
_cell.length_b   1.000
_cell.length_c   1.000
_cell.angle_alpha   90.00
_cell.angle_beta   90.00
_cell.angle_gamma   90.00
#
_symmetry.space_group_name_H-M   'P 1'
#
loop_
_entity.id
_entity.type
_entity.pdbx_description
1 polymer ?
#
loop_
_entity_poly.entity_id
_entity_poly.type
_entity_poly.pdbx_seq_one_letter_code
_entity_poly.pdbx_strand_id
1 'polypeptide(L)'
;MQSTIKKLPGSEIEIEFEVPFEELESYFPKAAEELSLSTLIPGFRPGKAPLGEVRKYVSEFSLIEKAAGYAIDDFYNKVIQEKNIETVGNPSVEVTKLAPNNPLVFKAKVAQAPDIQLPDWKKIAHEVREKEKKQVEVSDKEAEEALAYLKQSRRTFHAMDRPCQRGDRIEITFEV
;
A
#
# COMPACT_ATOMS: atom_id res chain seq x y z
N MET A 1 23.84 9.96 -15.01
CA MET A 1 23.05 8.83 -14.46
C MET A 1 22.44 8.00 -15.58
N GLN A 2 22.53 6.67 -15.52
CA GLN A 2 21.83 5.74 -16.43
C GLN A 2 20.89 4.85 -15.60
N SER A 3 19.69 4.57 -16.13
CA SER A 3 18.74 3.68 -15.47
C SER A 3 18.16 2.68 -16.47
N THR A 4 18.11 1.40 -16.08
CA THR A 4 17.54 0.32 -16.87
C THR A 4 16.38 -0.32 -16.10
N ILE A 5 15.19 -0.40 -16.72
CA ILE A 5 14.00 -0.96 -16.11
C ILE A 5 13.75 -2.35 -16.67
N LYS A 6 13.59 -3.34 -15.79
CA LYS A 6 13.20 -4.72 -16.12
C LYS A 6 11.86 -5.02 -15.45
N LYS A 7 10.90 -5.51 -16.22
CA LYS A 7 9.64 -6.02 -15.69
C LYS A 7 9.81 -7.45 -15.21
N LEU A 8 9.39 -7.72 -13.99
CA LEU A 8 9.39 -9.04 -13.39
C LEU A 8 7.96 -9.62 -13.36
N PRO A 9 7.82 -10.95 -13.25
CA PRO A 9 6.51 -11.56 -13.04
C PRO A 9 5.91 -11.09 -11.70
N GLY A 10 4.57 -11.03 -11.60
CA GLY A 10 3.88 -10.60 -10.38
C GLY A 10 3.70 -9.09 -10.23
N SER A 11 3.72 -8.33 -11.34
CA SER A 11 3.60 -6.86 -11.34
C SER A 11 4.72 -6.16 -10.55
N GLU A 12 5.92 -6.76 -10.52
CA GLU A 12 7.12 -6.17 -9.95
C GLU A 12 7.99 -5.57 -11.06
N ILE A 13 8.70 -4.51 -10.71
CA ILE A 13 9.73 -3.91 -11.55
C ILE A 13 11.05 -3.88 -10.81
N GLU A 14 12.13 -4.18 -11.52
CA GLU A 14 13.50 -3.98 -11.07
C GLU A 14 14.11 -2.83 -11.87
N ILE A 15 14.59 -1.83 -11.17
CA ILE A 15 15.27 -0.69 -11.76
C ILE A 15 16.74 -0.77 -11.35
N GLU A 16 17.63 -0.88 -12.33
CA GLU A 16 19.07 -0.86 -12.13
C GLU A 16 19.58 0.55 -12.42
N PHE A 17 20.33 1.10 -11.48
CA PHE A 17 20.87 2.45 -11.52
C PHE A 17 22.38 2.40 -11.57
N GLU A 18 22.95 3.24 -12.41
CA GLU A 18 24.37 3.52 -12.45
C GLU A 18 24.59 5.03 -12.32
N VAL A 19 25.17 5.43 -11.19
CA VAL A 19 25.39 6.83 -10.82
C VAL A 19 26.89 7.11 -10.85
N PRO A 20 27.36 8.05 -11.68
CA PRO A 20 28.76 8.47 -11.68
C PRO A 20 29.19 8.99 -10.32
N PHE A 21 30.47 8.78 -9.98
CA PHE A 21 31.02 9.21 -8.69
C PHE A 21 30.93 10.73 -8.48
N GLU A 22 31.06 11.51 -9.55
CA GLU A 22 30.95 12.97 -9.53
C GLU A 22 29.55 13.43 -9.04
N GLU A 23 28.48 12.73 -9.46
CA GLU A 23 27.13 13.00 -8.98
C GLU A 23 26.96 12.60 -7.50
N LEU A 24 27.60 11.51 -7.06
CA LEU A 24 27.61 11.06 -5.68
C LEU A 24 28.34 12.06 -4.75
N GLU A 25 29.42 12.68 -5.23
CA GLU A 25 30.17 13.68 -4.46
C GLU A 25 29.32 14.89 -4.04
N SER A 26 28.29 15.23 -4.81
CA SER A 26 27.38 16.33 -4.48
C SER A 26 26.62 16.08 -3.16
N TYR A 27 26.49 14.84 -2.73
CA TYR A 27 25.81 14.44 -1.48
C TYR A 27 26.77 14.37 -0.27
N PHE A 28 28.09 14.45 -0.47
CA PHE A 28 29.06 14.39 0.63
C PHE A 28 28.89 15.48 1.68
N PRO A 29 28.57 16.74 1.34
CA PRO A 29 28.34 17.77 2.35
C PRO A 29 27.18 17.42 3.29
N LYS A 30 26.09 16.89 2.73
CA LYS A 30 24.90 16.47 3.48
C LYS A 30 25.20 15.25 4.37
N ALA A 31 25.91 14.27 3.84
CA ALA A 31 26.36 13.11 4.59
C ALA A 31 27.32 13.49 5.73
N ALA A 32 28.23 14.43 5.50
CA ALA A 32 29.14 14.92 6.51
C ALA A 32 28.43 15.68 7.64
N GLU A 33 27.41 16.47 7.33
CA GLU A 33 26.59 17.15 8.33
C GLU A 33 25.93 16.11 9.26
N GLU A 34 25.29 15.06 8.72
CA GLU A 34 24.65 14.00 9.50
C GLU A 34 25.68 13.22 10.35
N LEU A 35 26.79 12.81 9.74
CA LEU A 35 27.84 12.09 10.48
C LEU A 35 28.48 12.93 11.59
N SER A 36 28.55 14.25 11.41
CA SER A 36 29.04 15.16 12.46
C SER A 36 28.05 15.35 13.61
N LEU A 37 26.80 14.90 13.49
CA LEU A 37 25.85 14.83 14.62
C LEU A 37 26.17 13.64 15.54
N SER A 38 26.59 12.52 14.96
CA SER A 38 26.87 11.28 15.68
C SER A 38 28.33 11.15 16.15
N THR A 39 29.24 11.89 15.52
CA THR A 39 30.68 11.84 15.82
C THR A 39 31.15 13.14 16.45
N LEU A 40 31.77 13.04 17.63
CA LEU A 40 32.34 14.22 18.30
C LEU A 40 33.58 14.70 17.56
N ILE A 41 33.47 15.88 16.93
CA ILE A 41 34.59 16.53 16.24
C ILE A 41 35.11 17.68 17.08
N PRO A 42 36.35 17.61 17.60
CA PRO A 42 36.89 18.67 18.45
C PRO A 42 36.86 20.03 17.76
N GLY A 43 36.40 21.05 18.49
CA GLY A 43 36.34 22.42 17.99
C GLY A 43 35.10 22.82 17.21
N PHE A 44 34.19 21.87 16.93
CA PHE A 44 32.96 22.14 16.19
C PHE A 44 31.72 21.71 16.98
N ARG A 45 30.64 22.47 16.82
CA ARG A 45 29.33 22.07 17.31
C ARG A 45 28.80 20.91 16.45
N PRO A 46 28.12 19.90 17.05
CA PRO A 46 27.50 18.80 16.30
C PRO A 46 26.67 19.30 15.10
N GLY A 47 26.87 18.71 13.92
CA GLY A 47 26.22 19.09 12.68
C GLY A 47 26.79 20.32 11.97
N LYS A 48 27.89 20.93 12.45
CA LYS A 48 28.46 22.16 11.86
C LYS A 48 29.92 22.02 11.45
N ALA A 49 30.47 20.83 11.50
CA ALA A 49 31.82 20.59 11.05
C ALA A 49 31.89 20.55 9.50
N PRO A 50 32.84 21.23 8.87
CA PRO A 50 33.02 21.19 7.42
C PRO A 50 33.50 19.81 6.97
N LEU A 51 33.17 19.42 5.73
CA LEU A 51 33.52 18.12 5.14
C LEU A 51 34.99 17.73 5.33
N GLY A 52 35.91 18.68 5.17
CA GLY A 52 37.37 18.44 5.33
C GLY A 52 37.77 18.03 6.74
N GLU A 53 37.09 18.52 7.76
CA GLU A 53 37.34 18.11 9.15
C GLU A 53 36.65 16.78 9.48
N VAL A 54 35.43 16.57 8.97
CA VAL A 54 34.70 15.29 9.15
C VAL A 54 35.49 14.11 8.60
N ARG A 55 36.12 14.26 7.44
CA ARG A 55 36.99 13.23 6.81
C ARG A 55 38.18 12.78 7.66
N LYS A 56 38.63 13.58 8.64
CA LYS A 56 39.73 13.21 9.55
C LYS A 56 39.28 12.27 10.68
N TYR A 57 38.00 12.31 11.06
CA TYR A 57 37.45 11.58 12.20
C TYR A 57 36.49 10.46 11.80
N VAL A 58 35.99 10.48 10.57
CA VAL A 58 35.05 9.48 10.02
C VAL A 58 35.73 8.73 8.89
N SER A 59 35.47 7.43 8.79
CA SER A 59 35.98 6.63 7.68
C SER A 59 35.42 7.10 6.34
N GLU A 60 36.23 7.09 5.30
CA GLU A 60 35.79 7.44 3.95
C GLU A 60 34.64 6.53 3.48
N PHE A 61 34.66 5.27 3.87
CA PHE A 61 33.59 4.32 3.57
C PHE A 61 32.26 4.74 4.20
N SER A 62 32.24 5.15 5.45
CA SER A 62 31.01 5.62 6.14
C SER A 62 30.46 6.89 5.50
N LEU A 63 31.33 7.77 5.00
CA LEU A 63 30.90 8.98 4.29
C LEU A 63 30.25 8.63 2.96
N ILE A 64 30.86 7.71 2.20
CA ILE A 64 30.33 7.23 0.91
C ILE A 64 28.99 6.48 1.12
N GLU A 65 28.91 5.63 2.15
CA GLU A 65 27.69 4.87 2.47
C GLU A 65 26.52 5.81 2.78
N LYS A 66 26.75 6.84 3.60
CA LYS A 66 25.71 7.83 3.90
C LYS A 66 25.31 8.67 2.69
N ALA A 67 26.28 9.09 1.90
CA ALA A 67 26.03 9.81 0.66
C ALA A 67 25.26 8.96 -0.35
N ALA A 68 25.58 7.66 -0.44
CA ALA A 68 24.87 6.72 -1.29
C ALA A 68 23.38 6.58 -0.87
N GLY A 69 23.09 6.54 0.44
CA GLY A 69 21.70 6.52 0.92
C GLY A 69 20.89 7.71 0.38
N TYR A 70 21.41 8.92 0.51
CA TYR A 70 20.73 10.12 -0.02
C TYR A 70 20.60 10.11 -1.55
N ALA A 71 21.66 9.68 -2.24
CA ALA A 71 21.67 9.58 -3.70
C ALA A 71 20.62 8.57 -4.20
N ILE A 72 20.53 7.41 -3.55
CA ILE A 72 19.54 6.36 -3.86
C ILE A 72 18.13 6.90 -3.78
N ASP A 73 17.78 7.56 -2.68
CA ASP A 73 16.45 8.13 -2.47
C ASP A 73 16.09 9.18 -3.55
N ASP A 74 17.02 10.09 -3.83
CA ASP A 74 16.79 11.16 -4.81
C ASP A 74 16.69 10.61 -6.24
N PHE A 75 17.55 9.69 -6.63
CA PHE A 75 17.56 9.12 -7.97
C PHE A 75 16.38 8.17 -8.21
N TYR A 76 16.00 7.38 -7.22
CA TYR A 76 14.81 6.55 -7.28
C TYR A 76 13.57 7.42 -7.52
N ASN A 77 13.37 8.45 -6.69
CA ASN A 77 12.23 9.35 -6.82
C ASN A 77 12.19 10.06 -8.18
N LYS A 78 13.33 10.52 -8.69
CA LYS A 78 13.42 11.12 -10.01
C LYS A 78 12.95 10.18 -11.12
N VAL A 79 13.45 8.94 -11.13
CA VAL A 79 13.10 7.98 -12.20
C VAL A 79 11.63 7.59 -12.12
N ILE A 80 11.07 7.40 -10.93
CA ILE A 80 9.65 7.11 -10.74
C ILE A 80 8.78 8.25 -11.29
N GLN A 81 9.15 9.50 -11.00
CA GLN A 81 8.42 10.68 -11.51
C GLN A 81 8.57 10.85 -13.03
N GLU A 82 9.79 10.74 -13.57
CA GLU A 82 10.06 10.90 -15.00
C GLU A 82 9.36 9.83 -15.85
N LYS A 83 9.27 8.60 -15.34
CA LYS A 83 8.63 7.49 -16.04
C LYS A 83 7.15 7.34 -15.71
N ASN A 84 6.63 8.18 -14.80
CA ASN A 84 5.24 8.15 -14.34
C ASN A 84 4.78 6.75 -13.91
N ILE A 85 5.63 6.09 -13.09
CA ILE A 85 5.39 4.73 -12.63
C ILE A 85 4.59 4.79 -11.32
N GLU A 86 3.40 4.17 -11.29
CA GLU A 86 2.63 4.02 -10.06
C GLU A 86 3.18 2.85 -9.25
N THR A 87 3.96 3.18 -8.21
CA THR A 87 4.55 2.18 -7.31
C THR A 87 3.67 1.94 -6.10
N VAL A 88 3.66 0.69 -5.61
CA VAL A 88 2.92 0.27 -4.43
C VAL A 88 3.91 -0.23 -3.38
N GLY A 89 3.90 0.42 -2.21
CA GLY A 89 4.80 0.09 -1.11
C GLY A 89 6.21 0.69 -1.26
N ASN A 90 7.09 0.29 -0.34
CA ASN A 90 8.47 0.76 -0.33
C ASN A 90 9.36 -0.11 -1.24
N PRO A 91 10.34 0.49 -1.94
CA PRO A 91 11.29 -0.27 -2.74
C PRO A 91 12.22 -1.09 -1.85
N SER A 92 12.56 -2.30 -2.31
CA SER A 92 13.68 -3.07 -1.77
C SER A 92 14.94 -2.69 -2.55
N VAL A 93 15.91 -2.08 -1.87
CA VAL A 93 17.13 -1.60 -2.49
C VAL A 93 18.30 -2.53 -2.18
N GLU A 94 19.02 -2.94 -3.22
CA GLU A 94 20.23 -3.75 -3.13
C GLU A 94 21.39 -3.02 -3.79
N VAL A 95 22.42 -2.66 -3.02
CA VAL A 95 23.62 -1.99 -3.52
C VAL A 95 24.57 -3.06 -4.06
N THR A 96 24.85 -3.03 -5.35
CA THR A 96 25.72 -4.01 -6.02
C THR A 96 27.18 -3.57 -6.00
N LYS A 97 27.43 -2.27 -6.18
CA LYS A 97 28.79 -1.71 -6.16
C LYS A 97 28.80 -0.39 -5.42
N LEU A 98 29.67 -0.30 -4.43
CA LEU A 98 29.93 0.93 -3.68
C LEU A 98 31.43 0.96 -3.34
N ALA A 99 32.19 1.79 -4.02
CA ALA A 99 33.62 1.95 -3.74
C ALA A 99 34.09 3.37 -4.09
N PRO A 100 35.13 3.87 -3.41
CA PRO A 100 35.74 5.17 -3.75
C PRO A 100 36.13 5.28 -5.21
N ASN A 101 35.85 6.41 -5.82
CA ASN A 101 36.17 6.71 -7.23
C ASN A 101 35.54 5.75 -8.28
N ASN A 102 34.57 4.95 -7.86
CA ASN A 102 33.82 4.09 -8.77
C ASN A 102 32.35 4.53 -8.82
N PRO A 103 31.63 4.26 -9.93
CA PRO A 103 30.21 4.55 -9.99
C PRO A 103 29.45 3.71 -8.95
N LEU A 104 28.46 4.33 -8.34
CA LEU A 104 27.47 3.64 -7.48
C LEU A 104 26.53 2.85 -8.38
N VAL A 105 26.44 1.54 -8.18
CA VAL A 105 25.48 0.66 -8.86
C VAL A 105 24.57 0.03 -7.84
N PHE A 106 23.26 0.26 -8.00
CA PHE A 106 22.26 -0.34 -7.13
C PHE A 106 21.02 -0.77 -7.92
N LYS A 107 20.26 -1.68 -7.34
CA LYS A 107 19.00 -2.19 -7.87
C LYS A 107 17.88 -1.87 -6.89
N ALA A 108 16.80 -1.34 -7.42
CA ALA A 108 15.59 -1.13 -6.66
C ALA A 108 14.47 -2.02 -7.20
N LYS A 109 13.91 -2.87 -6.36
CA LYS A 109 12.73 -3.70 -6.68
C LYS A 109 11.51 -3.10 -6.01
N VAL A 110 10.44 -2.91 -6.76
CA VAL A 110 9.20 -2.36 -6.25
C VAL A 110 8.01 -2.95 -6.99
N ALA A 111 6.89 -3.12 -6.29
CA ALA A 111 5.63 -3.51 -6.91
C ALA A 111 5.05 -2.32 -7.68
N GLN A 112 4.56 -2.58 -8.88
CA GLN A 112 3.85 -1.61 -9.72
C GLN A 112 2.36 -1.92 -9.71
N ALA A 113 1.51 -0.89 -9.68
CA ALA A 113 0.08 -1.06 -9.88
C ALA A 113 -0.17 -1.69 -11.27
N PRO A 114 -0.88 -2.84 -11.35
CA PRO A 114 -1.13 -3.48 -12.63
C PRO A 114 -2.10 -2.65 -13.47
N ASP A 115 -1.82 -2.52 -14.76
CA ASP A 115 -2.77 -1.94 -15.72
C ASP A 115 -3.84 -2.99 -16.05
N ILE A 116 -5.03 -2.81 -15.48
CA ILE A 116 -6.15 -3.75 -15.60
C ILE A 116 -7.03 -3.32 -16.78
N GLN A 117 -6.95 -4.06 -17.87
CA GLN A 117 -7.90 -3.92 -18.96
C GLN A 117 -9.18 -4.70 -18.65
N LEU A 118 -10.25 -3.96 -18.38
CA LEU A 118 -11.55 -4.56 -18.12
C LEU A 118 -12.12 -5.14 -19.44
N PRO A 119 -12.64 -6.38 -19.42
CA PRO A 119 -13.40 -6.92 -20.53
C PRO A 119 -14.71 -6.13 -20.73
N ASP A 120 -15.40 -6.36 -21.85
CA ASP A 120 -16.72 -5.74 -22.08
C ASP A 120 -17.76 -6.30 -21.09
N TRP A 121 -17.75 -5.74 -19.88
CA TRP A 121 -18.63 -6.17 -18.79
C TRP A 121 -20.11 -5.98 -19.13
N LYS A 122 -20.46 -5.03 -20.01
CA LYS A 122 -21.85 -4.80 -20.44
C LYS A 122 -22.34 -5.97 -21.28
N LYS A 123 -21.52 -6.46 -22.20
CA LYS A 123 -21.82 -7.62 -23.01
C LYS A 123 -21.95 -8.88 -22.16
N ILE A 124 -21.00 -9.09 -21.24
CA ILE A 124 -21.03 -10.23 -20.31
C ILE A 124 -22.28 -10.19 -19.44
N ALA A 125 -22.60 -9.04 -18.85
CA ALA A 125 -23.80 -8.88 -18.02
C ALA A 125 -25.10 -9.16 -18.82
N HIS A 126 -25.15 -8.71 -20.08
CA HIS A 126 -26.29 -8.99 -20.94
C HIS A 126 -26.42 -10.49 -21.26
N GLU A 127 -25.33 -11.16 -21.59
CA GLU A 127 -25.32 -12.60 -21.87
C GLU A 127 -25.74 -13.43 -20.64
N VAL A 128 -25.26 -13.07 -19.45
CA VAL A 128 -25.66 -13.74 -18.19
C VAL A 128 -27.16 -13.53 -17.94
N ARG A 129 -27.66 -12.30 -18.09
CA ARG A 129 -29.07 -11.98 -17.89
C ARG A 129 -29.98 -12.73 -18.87
N GLU A 130 -29.58 -12.87 -20.14
CA GLU A 130 -30.35 -13.63 -21.14
C GLU A 130 -30.37 -15.14 -20.83
N LYS A 131 -29.26 -15.70 -20.32
CA LYS A 131 -29.18 -17.11 -19.92
C LYS A 131 -29.95 -17.39 -18.62
N GLU A 132 -30.06 -16.42 -17.72
CA GLU A 132 -30.70 -16.54 -16.42
C GLU A 132 -32.15 -15.99 -16.40
N LYS A 133 -32.79 -15.81 -17.54
CA LYS A 133 -34.24 -15.52 -17.59
C LYS A 133 -35.01 -16.72 -17.05
N LYS A 134 -34.86 -16.99 -15.75
CA LYS A 134 -35.80 -17.85 -15.02
C LYS A 134 -37.09 -17.06 -14.89
N GLN A 135 -38.17 -17.59 -15.46
CA GLN A 135 -39.50 -17.13 -15.06
C GLN A 135 -39.63 -17.35 -13.57
N VAL A 136 -39.76 -16.25 -12.84
CA VAL A 136 -40.04 -16.34 -11.40
C VAL A 136 -41.49 -16.73 -11.28
N GLU A 137 -41.74 -18.01 -11.04
CA GLU A 137 -43.06 -18.51 -10.70
C GLU A 137 -43.21 -18.45 -9.18
N VAL A 138 -44.17 -17.68 -8.72
CA VAL A 138 -44.54 -17.63 -7.32
C VAL A 138 -45.53 -18.75 -7.06
N SER A 139 -45.20 -19.67 -6.16
CA SER A 139 -46.10 -20.74 -5.77
C SER A 139 -47.21 -20.23 -4.84
N ASP A 140 -48.38 -20.86 -4.90
CA ASP A 140 -49.49 -20.54 -4.01
C ASP A 140 -49.09 -20.60 -2.53
N LYS A 141 -48.20 -21.52 -2.20
CA LYS A 141 -47.63 -21.67 -0.84
C LYS A 141 -46.82 -20.43 -0.41
N GLU A 142 -46.00 -19.89 -1.28
CA GLU A 142 -45.24 -18.65 -0.96
C GLU A 142 -46.16 -17.44 -0.80
N ALA A 143 -47.20 -17.38 -1.59
CA ALA A 143 -48.24 -16.34 -1.44
C ALA A 143 -49.00 -16.46 -0.12
N GLU A 144 -49.38 -17.69 0.29
CA GLU A 144 -50.02 -17.94 1.57
C GLU A 144 -49.09 -17.63 2.77
N GLU A 145 -47.81 -17.99 2.69
CA GLU A 145 -46.81 -17.66 3.74
C GLU A 145 -46.62 -16.15 3.87
N ALA A 146 -46.58 -15.42 2.76
CA ALA A 146 -46.49 -13.95 2.76
C ALA A 146 -47.76 -13.33 3.38
N LEU A 147 -48.95 -13.85 3.05
CA LEU A 147 -50.21 -13.40 3.66
C LEU A 147 -50.24 -13.71 5.16
N ALA A 148 -49.81 -14.88 5.58
CA ALA A 148 -49.71 -15.25 6.98
C ALA A 148 -48.81 -14.30 7.77
N TYR A 149 -47.65 -13.98 7.19
CA TYR A 149 -46.71 -13.00 7.77
C TYR A 149 -47.36 -11.61 7.93
N LEU A 150 -48.02 -11.12 6.89
CA LEU A 150 -48.71 -9.83 6.93
C LEU A 150 -49.84 -9.81 7.98
N LYS A 151 -50.62 -10.89 8.09
CA LYS A 151 -51.63 -11.03 9.13
C LYS A 151 -51.01 -11.03 10.52
N GLN A 152 -49.89 -11.70 10.68
CA GLN A 152 -49.18 -11.74 11.97
C GLN A 152 -48.58 -10.39 12.35
N SER A 153 -48.02 -9.65 11.42
CA SER A 153 -47.41 -8.33 11.67
C SER A 153 -48.44 -7.24 12.01
N ARG A 154 -49.70 -7.41 11.56
CA ARG A 154 -50.79 -6.48 11.82
C ARG A 154 -51.79 -6.95 12.88
N ARG A 155 -51.43 -7.96 13.69
CA ARG A 155 -52.30 -8.41 14.79
C ARG A 155 -52.47 -7.31 15.82
N THR A 156 -53.71 -7.08 16.21
CA THR A 156 -54.07 -6.29 17.37
C THR A 156 -54.43 -7.22 18.50
N PHE A 157 -53.94 -6.95 19.70
CA PHE A 157 -54.25 -7.75 20.89
C PHE A 157 -55.28 -7.01 21.74
N HIS A 158 -56.30 -7.73 22.17
CA HIS A 158 -57.32 -7.24 23.10
C HIS A 158 -57.22 -8.04 24.38
N ALA A 159 -57.32 -7.37 25.52
CA ALA A 159 -57.39 -8.04 26.80
C ALA A 159 -58.70 -8.84 26.89
N MET A 160 -58.60 -10.11 27.30
CA MET A 160 -59.72 -11.03 27.42
C MET A 160 -59.78 -11.54 28.85
N ASP A 161 -60.97 -11.54 29.40
CA ASP A 161 -61.25 -12.00 30.79
C ASP A 161 -61.73 -13.46 30.77
N ARG A 162 -60.88 -14.36 30.27
CA ARG A 162 -61.11 -15.80 30.18
C ARG A 162 -59.81 -16.58 30.43
N PRO A 163 -59.87 -17.86 30.78
CA PRO A 163 -58.65 -18.71 30.86
C PRO A 163 -57.90 -18.72 29.57
N CYS A 164 -56.57 -18.69 29.70
CA CYS A 164 -55.64 -18.66 28.57
C CYS A 164 -55.74 -19.93 27.71
N GLN A 165 -55.76 -19.76 26.39
CA GLN A 165 -55.78 -20.84 25.41
C GLN A 165 -54.52 -20.83 24.52
N ARG A 166 -54.26 -21.97 23.89
CA ARG A 166 -53.14 -22.09 22.98
C ARG A 166 -53.28 -21.11 21.79
N GLY A 167 -52.30 -20.19 21.67
CA GLY A 167 -52.29 -19.14 20.66
C GLY A 167 -52.54 -17.73 21.20
N ASP A 168 -52.93 -17.61 22.48
CA ASP A 168 -53.05 -16.31 23.15
C ASP A 168 -51.64 -15.76 23.49
N ARG A 169 -51.50 -14.43 23.48
CA ARG A 169 -50.33 -13.73 24.02
C ARG A 169 -50.56 -13.52 25.52
N ILE A 170 -49.60 -13.96 26.32
CA ILE A 170 -49.60 -13.76 27.78
C ILE A 170 -48.49 -12.76 28.11
N GLU A 171 -48.82 -11.83 28.99
CA GLU A 171 -47.87 -10.90 29.58
C GLU A 171 -47.74 -11.26 31.07
N ILE A 172 -46.52 -11.65 31.49
CA ILE A 172 -46.26 -12.12 32.85
C ILE A 172 -45.20 -11.23 33.48
N THR A 173 -45.48 -10.69 34.65
CA THR A 173 -44.48 -10.02 35.47
C THR A 173 -44.08 -10.97 36.58
N PHE A 174 -42.80 -11.21 36.75
CA PHE A 174 -42.27 -12.02 37.85
C PHE A 174 -41.13 -11.29 38.55
N GLU A 175 -41.09 -11.39 39.84
CA GLU A 175 -39.99 -10.89 40.67
C GLU A 175 -39.06 -12.07 41.03
N VAL A 176 -37.74 -11.84 40.97
CA VAL A 176 -36.70 -12.82 41.31
C VAL A 176 -36.04 -12.41 42.63
#